data_89aa5861e53ec3d13c289ea3745ef4a9
#
_entry.id   89aa5861e53ec3d13c289ea3745ef4a9
#
_cell.length_a   1.000
_cell.length_b   1.000
_cell.length_c   1.000
_cell.angle_alpha   90.00
_cell.angle_beta   90.00
_cell.angle_gamma   90.00
#
_symmetry.space_group_name_H-M   'P 1'
#
loop_
_entity.id
_entity.type
_entity.pdbx_description
1 polymer ?
#
loop_
_entity_poly.entity_id
_entity_poly.type
_entity_poly.pdbx_seq_one_letter_code
_entity_poly.pdbx_strand_id
1 'polypeptide(L)'
;TVRWWWPGNAVNKMQIEKELRAFKKAKFSSVELQTLTIGLPEKHLEKNEEQIFRVGEKEYFENIQHVFSVAKDLDINIDLTMGSGWSSGGPFIKDFPEKQLIKSEVEIMGPANIKIKPPDISEPAYVNKTNFIVNNTIGDFDKNTKLEAIIFAKILPSKKGSILTQLKDVTYLFDGNQITLEVPVGKHKLFFIYQNNVSHNTLGSAYSGSLSKSLVIDHLDNRGTEEFIKRLGELWIEEIYPNKPTNFFIDSFELIGELPWSERLFDAFNEMHGYSIKPYLPLLFKKNGESKYLYAIFGEEFSFRSQNNVRERVYEDYLLTRQHLFMNEFLLPMKNWINSYDIKLRLQAHGGYGNYLDSYSIADIPESESLFAGGSYDFLKLASSAGNISNKKVISSESFIKIDFNYDRLEMKDYERLAGNAFSAGINHIVFHGYAYEYKY
;
A
#
# COMPACT_ATOMS: atom_id res chain seq x y z
N THR A 1 6.82 -16.14 16.85
CA THR A 1 6.07 -16.50 15.63
C THR A 1 7.03 -16.79 14.48
N VAL A 2 6.70 -17.72 13.60
CA VAL A 2 7.34 -17.90 12.30
C VAL A 2 6.32 -17.63 11.19
N ARG A 3 6.70 -16.82 10.21
CA ARG A 3 5.90 -16.58 9.01
C ARG A 3 6.10 -17.76 8.07
N TRP A 4 5.02 -18.40 7.67
CA TRP A 4 5.01 -19.61 6.87
C TRP A 4 4.43 -19.34 5.48
N TRP A 5 5.30 -19.28 4.50
CA TRP A 5 4.94 -18.92 3.14
C TRP A 5 4.46 -20.12 2.34
N TRP A 6 3.22 -20.06 1.90
CA TRP A 6 2.64 -21.03 1.00
C TRP A 6 2.70 -20.57 -0.46
N PRO A 7 3.09 -21.45 -1.38
CA PRO A 7 3.08 -21.18 -2.81
C PRO A 7 1.64 -21.26 -3.35
N GLY A 8 0.82 -20.24 -3.09
CA GLY A 8 -0.59 -20.29 -3.38
C GLY A 8 -1.28 -21.44 -2.64
N ASN A 9 -2.15 -22.19 -3.34
CA ASN A 9 -2.78 -23.42 -2.82
C ASN A 9 -2.02 -24.71 -3.22
N ALA A 10 -0.79 -24.61 -3.76
CA ALA A 10 0.02 -25.77 -4.12
C ALA A 10 0.64 -26.44 -2.89
N VAL A 11 -0.21 -26.88 -1.96
CA VAL A 11 0.12 -27.51 -0.67
C VAL A 11 -0.63 -28.84 -0.51
N ASN A 12 -0.19 -29.68 0.44
CA ASN A 12 -0.88 -30.91 0.77
C ASN A 12 -0.85 -31.20 2.29
N LYS A 13 -1.85 -31.90 2.77
CA LYS A 13 -2.09 -32.15 4.20
C LYS A 13 -0.94 -32.85 4.90
N MET A 14 -0.27 -33.78 4.24
CA MET A 14 0.85 -34.52 4.83
C MET A 14 2.06 -33.62 5.08
N GLN A 15 2.39 -32.75 4.12
CA GLN A 15 3.49 -31.81 4.28
C GLN A 15 3.16 -30.69 5.27
N ILE A 16 1.90 -30.22 5.27
CA ILE A 16 1.38 -29.27 6.28
C ILE A 16 1.64 -29.82 7.69
N GLU A 17 1.23 -31.06 7.96
CA GLU A 17 1.41 -31.68 9.27
C GLU A 17 2.91 -31.84 9.61
N LYS A 18 3.73 -32.28 8.67
CA LYS A 18 5.18 -32.44 8.85
C LYS A 18 5.82 -31.11 9.28
N GLU A 19 5.48 -30.00 8.62
CA GLU A 19 6.06 -28.69 8.92
C GLU A 19 5.56 -28.12 10.23
N LEU A 20 4.27 -28.22 10.55
CA LEU A 20 3.74 -27.83 11.87
C LEU A 20 4.40 -28.58 13.02
N ARG A 21 4.64 -29.90 12.88
CA ARG A 21 5.41 -30.68 13.86
C ARG A 21 6.85 -30.20 13.96
N ALA A 22 7.47 -29.79 12.86
CA ALA A 22 8.81 -29.24 12.87
C ALA A 22 8.85 -27.89 13.60
N PHE A 23 7.88 -27.02 13.40
CA PHE A 23 7.76 -25.75 14.13
C PHE A 23 7.57 -25.99 15.64
N LYS A 24 6.71 -26.94 16.03
CA LYS A 24 6.57 -27.30 17.46
C LYS A 24 7.86 -27.83 18.05
N LYS A 25 8.59 -28.71 17.32
CA LYS A 25 9.90 -29.21 17.74
C LYS A 25 10.93 -28.09 17.91
N ALA A 26 10.87 -27.09 17.03
CA ALA A 26 11.69 -25.88 17.11
C ALA A 26 11.22 -24.88 18.18
N LYS A 27 10.19 -25.24 18.97
CA LYS A 27 9.62 -24.44 20.06
C LYS A 27 8.93 -23.12 19.61
N PHE A 28 8.46 -23.03 18.38
CA PHE A 28 7.56 -21.97 18.00
C PHE A 28 6.20 -22.18 18.67
N SER A 29 5.67 -21.14 19.30
CA SER A 29 4.34 -21.12 19.93
C SER A 29 3.25 -20.62 18.99
N SER A 30 3.64 -19.96 17.89
CA SER A 30 2.70 -19.48 16.88
C SER A 30 3.32 -19.52 15.49
N VAL A 31 2.45 -19.67 14.50
CA VAL A 31 2.75 -19.67 13.07
C VAL A 31 1.83 -18.66 12.39
N GLU A 32 2.40 -17.80 11.57
CA GLU A 32 1.62 -16.93 10.67
C GLU A 32 1.61 -17.54 9.28
N LEU A 33 0.44 -17.86 8.78
CA LEU A 33 0.28 -18.37 7.43
C LEU A 33 0.11 -17.20 6.46
N GLN A 34 1.02 -17.10 5.51
CA GLN A 34 0.99 -16.13 4.42
C GLN A 34 1.05 -16.85 3.08
N THR A 35 0.07 -16.58 2.24
CA THR A 35 -0.05 -17.21 0.92
C THR A 35 0.38 -16.23 -0.17
N LEU A 36 1.41 -16.57 -0.95
CA LEU A 36 1.95 -15.67 -1.97
C LEU A 36 2.72 -16.42 -3.07
N THR A 37 2.98 -15.73 -4.17
CA THR A 37 3.72 -16.26 -5.32
C THR A 37 5.13 -15.69 -5.48
N ILE A 38 5.54 -14.76 -4.61
CA ILE A 38 6.87 -14.14 -4.70
C ILE A 38 7.97 -15.18 -4.52
N GLY A 39 8.98 -15.08 -5.37
CA GLY A 39 10.10 -16.01 -5.37
C GLY A 39 9.87 -17.28 -6.20
N LEU A 40 8.65 -17.52 -6.69
CA LEU A 40 8.40 -18.60 -7.63
C LEU A 40 8.77 -18.18 -9.06
N PRO A 41 9.50 -19.04 -9.82
CA PRO A 41 9.84 -18.72 -11.20
C PRO A 41 8.60 -18.60 -12.08
N GLU A 42 8.57 -17.62 -12.99
CA GLU A 42 7.43 -17.34 -13.88
C GLU A 42 6.96 -18.60 -14.65
N LYS A 43 7.88 -19.34 -15.28
CA LYS A 43 7.57 -20.61 -15.96
C LYS A 43 6.92 -21.65 -15.06
N HIS A 44 7.21 -21.58 -13.75
CA HIS A 44 6.61 -22.46 -12.77
C HIS A 44 5.19 -22.02 -12.43
N LEU A 45 4.95 -20.71 -12.32
CA LEU A 45 3.63 -20.14 -12.12
C LEU A 45 2.69 -20.53 -13.27
N GLU A 46 3.12 -20.32 -14.52
CA GLU A 46 2.35 -20.68 -15.71
C GLU A 46 2.03 -22.18 -15.78
N LYS A 47 3.02 -23.03 -15.52
CA LYS A 47 2.85 -24.49 -15.60
C LYS A 47 1.92 -25.06 -14.55
N ASN A 48 1.85 -24.44 -13.38
CA ASN A 48 1.11 -24.92 -12.21
C ASN A 48 -0.01 -23.95 -11.80
N GLU A 49 -0.48 -23.15 -12.72
CA GLU A 49 -1.50 -22.12 -12.51
C GLU A 49 -2.73 -22.67 -11.75
N GLU A 50 -3.27 -23.81 -12.24
CA GLU A 50 -4.44 -24.47 -11.65
C GLU A 50 -4.25 -24.94 -10.21
N GLN A 51 -3.02 -25.09 -9.73
CA GLN A 51 -2.75 -25.49 -8.35
C GLN A 51 -2.43 -24.28 -7.47
N ILE A 52 -1.67 -23.33 -8.00
CA ILE A 52 -1.16 -22.17 -7.24
C ILE A 52 -2.25 -21.14 -7.05
N PHE A 53 -2.96 -20.75 -8.11
CA PHE A 53 -3.90 -19.64 -8.11
C PHE A 53 -5.32 -20.06 -7.70
N ARG A 54 -5.45 -20.57 -6.47
CA ARG A 54 -6.73 -21.06 -5.90
C ARG A 54 -7.00 -20.54 -4.49
N VAL A 55 -6.30 -19.51 -4.05
CA VAL A 55 -6.59 -18.87 -2.76
C VAL A 55 -8.03 -18.35 -2.76
N GLY A 56 -8.75 -18.61 -1.68
CA GLY A 56 -10.17 -18.27 -1.56
C GLY A 56 -11.14 -19.30 -2.14
N GLU A 57 -10.66 -20.39 -2.74
CA GLU A 57 -11.50 -21.51 -3.17
C GLU A 57 -11.66 -22.55 -2.07
N LYS A 58 -12.65 -23.45 -2.21
CA LYS A 58 -13.00 -24.47 -1.23
C LYS A 58 -11.81 -25.32 -0.78
N GLU A 59 -11.00 -25.80 -1.72
CA GLU A 59 -9.82 -26.63 -1.40
C GLU A 59 -8.76 -25.86 -0.59
N TYR A 60 -8.62 -24.57 -0.82
CA TYR A 60 -7.76 -23.73 -0.01
C TYR A 60 -8.22 -23.69 1.44
N PHE A 61 -9.52 -23.48 1.66
CA PHE A 61 -10.09 -23.47 3.02
C PHE A 61 -10.05 -24.84 3.69
N GLU A 62 -10.20 -25.93 2.94
CA GLU A 62 -9.99 -27.29 3.47
C GLU A 62 -8.55 -27.51 3.98
N ASN A 63 -7.55 -26.93 3.32
CA ASN A 63 -6.17 -26.95 3.79
C ASN A 63 -5.98 -26.04 5.03
N ILE A 64 -6.59 -24.86 5.07
CA ILE A 64 -6.57 -23.97 6.25
C ILE A 64 -7.25 -24.64 7.46
N GLN A 65 -8.39 -25.28 7.28
CA GLN A 65 -9.06 -26.03 8.36
C GLN A 65 -8.19 -27.18 8.87
N HIS A 66 -7.45 -27.85 7.97
CA HIS A 66 -6.49 -28.88 8.37
C HIS A 66 -5.34 -28.28 9.20
N VAL A 67 -4.84 -27.10 8.83
CA VAL A 67 -3.85 -26.38 9.65
C VAL A 67 -4.37 -26.16 11.07
N PHE A 68 -5.59 -25.63 11.23
CA PHE A 68 -6.17 -25.41 12.55
C PHE A 68 -6.33 -26.68 13.36
N SER A 69 -6.76 -27.78 12.72
CA SER A 69 -6.90 -29.09 13.39
C SER A 69 -5.56 -29.57 13.94
N VAL A 70 -4.51 -29.60 13.10
CA VAL A 70 -3.17 -30.04 13.51
C VAL A 70 -2.55 -29.09 14.54
N ALA A 71 -2.73 -27.80 14.36
CA ALA A 71 -2.19 -26.77 15.27
C ALA A 71 -2.81 -26.89 16.68
N LYS A 72 -4.12 -27.20 16.77
CA LYS A 72 -4.82 -27.46 18.03
C LYS A 72 -4.19 -28.65 18.78
N ASP A 73 -3.93 -29.76 18.09
CA ASP A 73 -3.33 -30.96 18.68
C ASP A 73 -1.89 -30.69 19.15
N LEU A 74 -1.20 -29.76 18.49
CA LEU A 74 0.18 -29.39 18.79
C LEU A 74 0.28 -28.21 19.77
N ASP A 75 -0.82 -27.61 20.18
CA ASP A 75 -0.82 -26.38 20.98
C ASP A 75 0.06 -25.29 20.33
N ILE A 76 -0.29 -24.93 19.10
CA ILE A 76 0.30 -23.85 18.28
C ILE A 76 -0.80 -22.86 17.93
N ASN A 77 -0.58 -21.57 18.16
CA ASN A 77 -1.46 -20.52 17.70
C ASN A 77 -1.27 -20.28 16.20
N ILE A 78 -2.37 -20.00 15.51
CA ILE A 78 -2.35 -19.66 14.08
C ILE A 78 -2.75 -18.21 13.89
N ASP A 79 -1.88 -17.45 13.21
CA ASP A 79 -2.19 -16.15 12.65
C ASP A 79 -2.40 -16.29 11.14
N LEU A 80 -3.26 -15.48 10.56
CA LEU A 80 -3.47 -15.43 9.11
C LEU A 80 -3.16 -14.04 8.58
N THR A 81 -2.38 -13.97 7.50
CA THR A 81 -2.28 -12.72 6.72
C THR A 81 -3.63 -12.44 6.05
N MET A 82 -4.11 -11.21 6.14
CA MET A 82 -5.40 -10.80 5.58
C MET A 82 -5.30 -10.67 4.06
N GLY A 83 -5.62 -11.75 3.37
CA GLY A 83 -5.52 -11.84 1.93
C GLY A 83 -4.33 -12.66 1.43
N SER A 84 -4.01 -12.48 0.16
CA SER A 84 -2.88 -13.09 -0.53
C SER A 84 -2.07 -12.01 -1.23
N GLY A 85 -0.81 -11.90 -0.84
CA GLY A 85 0.05 -10.79 -1.25
C GLY A 85 -0.25 -9.50 -0.46
N TRP A 86 0.35 -8.38 -0.87
CA TRP A 86 0.19 -7.03 -0.30
C TRP A 86 0.30 -5.96 -1.41
N SER A 87 -0.24 -4.71 -1.31
CA SER A 87 -1.10 -4.28 -0.21
C SER A 87 -2.50 -4.91 -0.28
N SER A 88 -3.41 -4.49 0.64
CA SER A 88 -4.78 -5.02 0.69
C SER A 88 -5.50 -4.88 -0.64
N GLY A 89 -6.07 -5.98 -1.14
CA GLY A 89 -6.74 -6.02 -2.44
C GLY A 89 -7.00 -7.43 -2.95
N GLY A 90 -7.25 -7.55 -4.25
CA GLY A 90 -7.49 -8.82 -4.90
C GLY A 90 -8.20 -8.69 -6.25
N PRO A 91 -8.38 -9.80 -7.01
CA PRO A 91 -9.07 -9.78 -8.31
C PRO A 91 -10.57 -9.51 -8.19
N PHE A 92 -11.11 -9.55 -6.98
CA PHE A 92 -12.50 -9.26 -6.66
C PHE A 92 -12.79 -7.77 -6.49
N ILE A 93 -11.76 -6.92 -6.38
CA ILE A 93 -11.91 -5.46 -6.29
C ILE A 93 -12.26 -4.91 -7.67
N LYS A 94 -13.44 -4.28 -7.77
CA LYS A 94 -13.99 -3.78 -9.04
C LYS A 94 -14.39 -2.32 -8.99
N ASP A 95 -15.04 -1.91 -7.90
CA ASP A 95 -15.73 -0.63 -7.84
C ASP A 95 -14.87 0.46 -7.18
N PHE A 96 -14.02 0.06 -6.22
CA PHE A 96 -13.22 0.99 -5.42
C PHE A 96 -11.72 0.63 -5.41
N PRO A 97 -11.07 0.51 -6.58
CA PRO A 97 -9.62 0.39 -6.64
C PRO A 97 -8.94 1.71 -6.29
N GLU A 98 -7.66 1.63 -5.92
CA GLU A 98 -6.80 2.78 -5.64
C GLU A 98 -6.83 3.80 -6.79
N LYS A 99 -7.00 5.09 -6.44
CA LYS A 99 -7.14 6.20 -7.38
C LYS A 99 -6.01 7.21 -7.24
N GLN A 100 -5.80 7.97 -8.32
CA GLN A 100 -4.83 9.05 -8.40
C GLN A 100 -5.35 10.23 -9.20
N LEU A 101 -4.72 11.38 -8.99
CA LEU A 101 -4.79 12.48 -9.95
C LEU A 101 -3.58 12.44 -10.89
N ILE A 102 -3.86 12.64 -12.17
CA ILE A 102 -2.88 12.80 -13.24
C ILE A 102 -3.12 14.13 -13.95
N LYS A 103 -2.16 14.59 -14.73
CA LYS A 103 -2.28 15.89 -15.41
C LYS A 103 -1.80 15.86 -16.84
N SER A 104 -2.43 16.70 -17.66
CA SER A 104 -1.83 17.24 -18.88
C SER A 104 -1.66 18.75 -18.75
N GLU A 105 -0.75 19.34 -19.51
CA GLU A 105 -0.40 20.75 -19.34
C GLU A 105 -0.07 21.44 -20.67
N VAL A 106 -0.44 22.73 -20.77
CA VAL A 106 -0.16 23.56 -21.94
C VAL A 106 0.52 24.84 -21.49
N GLU A 107 1.65 25.21 -22.10
CA GLU A 107 2.30 26.51 -21.92
C GLU A 107 1.67 27.53 -22.87
N ILE A 108 1.45 28.75 -22.37
CA ILE A 108 0.78 29.82 -23.08
C ILE A 108 1.56 31.13 -22.86
N MET A 109 1.74 31.87 -23.97
CA MET A 109 2.30 33.20 -23.91
C MET A 109 1.21 34.23 -24.12
N GLY A 110 1.02 35.13 -23.18
CA GLY A 110 0.09 36.25 -23.30
C GLY A 110 0.79 37.61 -23.57
N PRO A 111 0.01 38.63 -24.02
CA PRO A 111 -1.45 38.65 -23.99
C PRO A 111 -2.06 37.88 -25.15
N ALA A 112 -3.15 37.11 -24.89
CA ALA A 112 -3.84 36.33 -25.91
C ALA A 112 -5.27 35.97 -25.47
N ASN A 113 -6.17 35.82 -26.46
CA ASN A 113 -7.45 35.14 -26.28
C ASN A 113 -7.33 33.75 -26.88
N ILE A 114 -7.49 32.71 -26.08
CA ILE A 114 -7.26 31.33 -26.48
C ILE A 114 -8.53 30.49 -26.37
N LYS A 115 -8.56 29.47 -27.26
CA LYS A 115 -9.50 28.36 -27.14
C LYS A 115 -8.64 27.07 -27.15
N ILE A 116 -8.66 26.30 -26.10
CA ILE A 116 -7.83 25.12 -25.95
C ILE A 116 -8.70 23.92 -25.60
N LYS A 117 -8.54 22.84 -26.37
CA LYS A 117 -9.02 21.51 -25.98
C LYS A 117 -8.02 20.87 -25.02
N PRO A 118 -8.49 20.09 -24.05
CA PRO A 118 -7.59 19.30 -23.22
C PRO A 118 -6.66 18.47 -24.09
N PRO A 119 -5.33 18.49 -23.84
CA PRO A 119 -4.39 17.58 -24.51
C PRO A 119 -4.69 16.12 -24.15
N ASP A 120 -4.25 15.20 -25.01
CA ASP A 120 -4.30 13.79 -24.72
C ASP A 120 -3.51 13.47 -23.45
N ILE A 121 -4.03 12.52 -22.68
CA ILE A 121 -3.38 12.07 -21.46
C ILE A 121 -2.46 10.91 -21.82
N SER A 122 -1.23 10.98 -21.38
CA SER A 122 -0.26 9.91 -21.49
C SER A 122 -0.03 9.22 -20.14
N GLU A 123 0.40 7.97 -20.19
CA GLU A 123 0.81 7.24 -19.02
C GLU A 123 1.89 8.01 -18.23
N PRO A 124 1.75 8.17 -16.91
CA PRO A 124 2.76 8.84 -16.10
C PRO A 124 4.11 8.10 -16.10
N ALA A 125 5.18 8.85 -16.11
CA ALA A 125 6.55 8.29 -16.22
C ALA A 125 6.93 7.35 -15.06
N TYR A 126 6.29 7.48 -13.89
CA TYR A 126 6.55 6.61 -12.75
C TYR A 126 6.14 5.16 -12.99
N VAL A 127 5.13 4.89 -13.82
CA VAL A 127 4.61 3.55 -14.11
C VAL A 127 5.73 2.64 -14.64
N ASN A 128 6.34 3.04 -15.75
CA ASN A 128 7.43 2.27 -16.36
C ASN A 128 8.65 2.13 -15.45
N LYS A 129 8.98 3.20 -14.68
CA LYS A 129 10.09 3.17 -13.73
C LYS A 129 9.83 2.20 -12.58
N THR A 130 8.61 2.20 -12.03
CA THR A 130 8.24 1.29 -10.93
C THR A 130 8.24 -0.16 -11.41
N ASN A 131 7.64 -0.44 -12.58
CA ASN A 131 7.61 -1.79 -13.15
C ASN A 131 9.00 -2.32 -13.53
N PHE A 132 9.96 -1.44 -13.81
CA PHE A 132 11.36 -1.85 -14.02
C PHE A 132 12.02 -2.31 -12.70
N ILE A 133 11.63 -1.73 -11.56
CA ILE A 133 12.22 -2.07 -10.25
C ILE A 133 11.51 -3.28 -9.64
N VAL A 134 10.17 -3.26 -9.69
CA VAL A 134 9.29 -4.31 -9.16
C VAL A 134 8.34 -4.73 -10.27
N ASN A 135 8.65 -5.88 -10.88
CA ASN A 135 7.93 -6.37 -12.06
C ASN A 135 6.43 -6.54 -11.80
N ASN A 136 5.62 -6.12 -12.78
CA ASN A 136 4.15 -6.25 -12.79
C ASN A 136 3.40 -5.60 -11.62
N THR A 137 4.00 -4.65 -10.92
CA THR A 137 3.34 -3.93 -9.82
C THR A 137 2.22 -3.03 -10.32
N ILE A 138 2.37 -2.40 -11.48
CA ILE A 138 1.34 -1.56 -12.09
C ILE A 138 0.93 -2.21 -13.41
N GLY A 139 -0.38 -2.46 -13.53
CA GLY A 139 -0.99 -2.96 -14.75
C GLY A 139 -1.13 -1.90 -15.83
N ASP A 140 -1.90 -2.21 -16.85
CA ASP A 140 -2.18 -1.30 -17.97
C ASP A 140 -2.73 0.04 -17.49
N PHE A 141 -2.26 1.10 -18.12
CA PHE A 141 -2.72 2.46 -17.84
C PHE A 141 -4.24 2.60 -18.07
N ASP A 142 -4.98 2.96 -17.01
CA ASP A 142 -6.41 3.19 -17.10
C ASP A 142 -6.70 4.51 -17.85
N LYS A 143 -7.26 4.38 -19.05
CA LYS A 143 -7.63 5.50 -19.89
C LYS A 143 -9.00 6.10 -19.53
N ASN A 144 -9.76 5.48 -18.63
CA ASN A 144 -11.00 6.03 -18.12
C ASN A 144 -10.68 7.15 -17.13
N THR A 145 -10.67 8.36 -17.64
CA THR A 145 -10.31 9.55 -16.87
C THR A 145 -11.51 10.47 -16.74
N LYS A 146 -11.63 11.12 -15.58
CA LYS A 146 -12.62 12.17 -15.33
C LYS A 146 -11.89 13.46 -14.97
N LEU A 147 -12.24 14.54 -15.67
CA LEU A 147 -11.69 15.87 -15.40
C LEU A 147 -12.20 16.38 -14.03
N GLU A 148 -11.27 16.70 -13.14
CA GLU A 148 -11.56 17.19 -11.79
C GLU A 148 -11.29 18.69 -11.61
N ALA A 149 -10.28 19.22 -12.32
CA ALA A 149 -9.96 20.63 -12.23
C ALA A 149 -9.18 21.13 -13.46
N ILE A 150 -9.34 22.40 -13.79
CA ILE A 150 -8.51 23.13 -14.75
C ILE A 150 -7.88 24.31 -14.02
N ILE A 151 -6.55 24.32 -13.90
CA ILE A 151 -5.82 25.33 -13.13
C ILE A 151 -4.98 26.18 -14.05
N PHE A 152 -5.21 27.49 -13.98
CA PHE A 152 -4.41 28.49 -14.68
C PHE A 152 -3.38 29.12 -13.74
N ALA A 153 -2.12 29.14 -14.15
CA ALA A 153 -1.03 29.66 -13.34
C ALA A 153 -0.08 30.53 -14.16
N LYS A 154 0.47 31.57 -13.54
CA LYS A 154 1.59 32.34 -14.09
C LYS A 154 2.90 31.66 -13.77
N ILE A 155 3.80 31.59 -14.77
CA ILE A 155 5.15 31.05 -14.62
C ILE A 155 6.13 32.19 -14.42
N LEU A 156 6.93 32.12 -13.34
CA LEU A 156 8.10 32.93 -13.15
C LEU A 156 9.37 32.10 -13.37
N PRO A 157 10.33 32.56 -14.18
CA PRO A 157 11.58 31.85 -14.38
C PRO A 157 12.42 31.84 -13.11
N SER A 158 13.09 30.73 -12.84
CA SER A 158 14.02 30.60 -11.74
C SER A 158 15.20 29.69 -12.14
N LYS A 159 16.41 29.93 -11.60
CA LYS A 159 17.59 29.08 -11.81
C LYS A 159 17.38 27.63 -11.32
N LYS A 160 16.43 27.42 -10.39
CA LYS A 160 16.14 26.11 -9.77
C LYS A 160 14.78 25.53 -10.22
N GLY A 161 14.32 25.84 -11.43
CA GLY A 161 13.03 25.37 -11.98
C GLY A 161 11.95 26.44 -11.97
N SER A 162 10.80 26.14 -12.56
CA SER A 162 9.68 27.06 -12.70
C SER A 162 8.96 27.31 -11.38
N ILE A 163 8.65 28.57 -11.11
CA ILE A 163 7.83 28.99 -9.97
C ILE A 163 6.42 29.25 -10.49
N LEU A 164 5.42 28.59 -9.91
CA LEU A 164 4.02 28.89 -10.20
C LEU A 164 3.48 29.93 -9.21
N THR A 165 2.75 30.90 -9.76
CA THR A 165 2.08 31.97 -9.01
C THR A 165 0.72 32.24 -9.60
N GLN A 166 -0.13 33.01 -8.88
CA GLN A 166 -1.46 33.39 -9.33
C GLN A 166 -2.29 32.19 -9.78
N LEU A 167 -2.19 31.09 -9.05
CA LEU A 167 -2.93 29.87 -9.29
C LEU A 167 -4.44 30.14 -9.15
N LYS A 168 -5.22 29.78 -10.18
CA LYS A 168 -6.66 29.98 -10.22
C LYS A 168 -7.33 28.72 -10.75
N ASP A 169 -8.37 28.26 -10.08
CA ASP A 169 -9.28 27.26 -10.62
C ASP A 169 -10.19 27.96 -11.66
N VAL A 170 -10.09 27.51 -12.89
CA VAL A 170 -10.85 28.04 -14.05
C VAL A 170 -11.74 26.95 -14.66
N THR A 171 -12.01 25.87 -13.93
CA THR A 171 -12.82 24.73 -14.37
C THR A 171 -14.21 25.17 -14.87
N TYR A 172 -14.78 26.20 -14.26
CA TYR A 172 -16.09 26.76 -14.62
C TYR A 172 -16.14 27.38 -16.03
N LEU A 173 -15.00 27.64 -16.67
CA LEU A 173 -14.89 28.13 -18.05
C LEU A 173 -14.91 27.00 -19.10
N PHE A 174 -14.85 25.74 -18.67
CA PHE A 174 -14.85 24.59 -19.56
C PHE A 174 -16.27 24.24 -20.03
N ASP A 175 -16.49 24.23 -21.33
CA ASP A 175 -17.80 23.96 -21.93
C ASP A 175 -18.10 22.47 -22.18
N GLY A 176 -17.21 21.57 -21.71
CA GLY A 176 -17.27 20.12 -21.96
C GLY A 176 -16.39 19.66 -23.12
N ASN A 177 -15.87 20.57 -23.95
CA ASN A 177 -15.02 20.27 -25.10
C ASN A 177 -13.74 21.11 -25.11
N GLN A 178 -13.82 22.37 -24.73
CA GLN A 178 -12.71 23.32 -24.73
C GLN A 178 -12.86 24.36 -23.61
N ILE A 179 -11.78 25.01 -23.29
CA ILE A 179 -11.76 26.18 -22.42
C ILE A 179 -11.46 27.45 -23.25
N THR A 180 -12.22 28.54 -23.01
CA THR A 180 -11.94 29.85 -23.56
C THR A 180 -11.43 30.77 -22.46
N LEU A 181 -10.28 31.38 -22.65
CA LEU A 181 -9.58 32.13 -21.62
C LEU A 181 -8.86 33.35 -22.21
N GLU A 182 -8.96 34.49 -21.52
CA GLU A 182 -8.13 35.67 -21.75
C GLU A 182 -6.82 35.52 -20.91
N VAL A 183 -5.70 35.51 -21.61
CA VAL A 183 -4.37 35.33 -21.00
C VAL A 183 -3.68 36.68 -20.82
N PRO A 184 -3.33 37.07 -19.61
CA PRO A 184 -2.56 38.31 -19.34
C PRO A 184 -1.14 38.25 -19.91
N VAL A 185 -0.45 39.38 -19.92
CA VAL A 185 0.95 39.49 -20.37
C VAL A 185 1.84 38.53 -19.56
N GLY A 186 2.70 37.80 -20.28
CA GLY A 186 3.72 36.92 -19.70
C GLY A 186 3.51 35.43 -20.00
N LYS A 187 4.34 34.60 -19.39
CA LYS A 187 4.32 33.16 -19.56
C LYS A 187 3.38 32.52 -18.53
N HIS A 188 2.48 31.68 -19.01
CA HIS A 188 1.47 30.99 -18.21
C HIS A 188 1.41 29.50 -18.53
N LYS A 189 0.76 28.76 -17.68
CA LYS A 189 0.50 27.33 -17.88
C LYS A 189 -0.92 27.01 -17.47
N LEU A 190 -1.58 26.19 -18.28
CA LEU A 190 -2.89 25.63 -18.02
C LEU A 190 -2.69 24.14 -17.73
N PHE A 191 -3.21 23.70 -16.60
CA PHE A 191 -3.18 22.30 -16.15
C PHE A 191 -4.59 21.75 -16.24
N PHE A 192 -4.72 20.60 -16.90
CA PHE A 192 -5.93 19.80 -16.88
C PHE A 192 -5.65 18.60 -15.96
N ILE A 193 -6.40 18.51 -14.87
CA ILE A 193 -6.19 17.51 -13.82
C ILE A 193 -7.34 16.52 -13.84
N TYR A 194 -7.01 15.26 -13.95
CA TYR A 194 -7.94 14.15 -14.09
C TYR A 194 -7.74 13.13 -12.98
N GLN A 195 -8.85 12.49 -12.61
CA GLN A 195 -8.77 11.24 -11.83
C GLN A 195 -8.71 10.03 -12.77
N ASN A 196 -8.01 8.99 -12.34
CA ASN A 196 -8.12 7.64 -12.87
C ASN A 196 -7.70 6.61 -11.82
N ASN A 197 -7.84 5.32 -12.17
CA ASN A 197 -7.32 4.26 -11.31
C ASN A 197 -5.80 4.13 -11.49
N VAL A 198 -5.10 3.78 -10.40
CA VAL A 198 -3.64 3.56 -10.43
C VAL A 198 -3.30 2.29 -11.21
N SER A 199 -4.22 1.34 -11.30
CA SER A 199 -3.98 -0.03 -11.78
C SER A 199 -2.90 -0.76 -10.97
N HIS A 200 -2.75 -0.41 -9.70
CA HIS A 200 -1.82 -1.03 -8.77
C HIS A 200 -2.29 -2.43 -8.42
N ASN A 201 -1.46 -3.44 -8.65
CA ASN A 201 -1.74 -4.82 -8.30
C ASN A 201 -1.16 -5.18 -6.94
N THR A 202 -1.88 -6.03 -6.19
CA THR A 202 -1.33 -6.66 -4.99
C THR A 202 -0.12 -7.50 -5.35
N LEU A 203 0.97 -7.30 -4.62
CA LEU A 203 2.23 -7.98 -4.90
C LEU A 203 2.16 -9.46 -4.47
N GLY A 204 2.46 -10.37 -5.39
CA GLY A 204 2.50 -11.81 -5.07
C GLY A 204 1.16 -12.47 -4.81
N SER A 205 0.07 -11.90 -5.26
CA SER A 205 -1.28 -12.47 -5.11
C SER A 205 -1.42 -13.84 -5.76
N ALA A 206 -2.08 -14.79 -5.07
CA ALA A 206 -2.33 -16.15 -5.51
C ALA A 206 -3.82 -16.49 -5.60
N TYR A 207 -4.70 -15.50 -5.68
CA TYR A 207 -6.12 -15.73 -5.99
C TYR A 207 -6.31 -16.20 -7.44
N SER A 208 -7.39 -16.92 -7.70
CA SER A 208 -7.84 -17.22 -9.06
C SER A 208 -8.00 -15.91 -9.85
N GLY A 209 -7.38 -15.82 -11.03
CA GLY A 209 -7.38 -14.63 -11.87
C GLY A 209 -6.31 -13.57 -11.53
N SER A 210 -5.49 -13.75 -10.50
CA SER A 210 -4.46 -12.78 -10.09
C SER A 210 -3.36 -12.54 -11.14
N LEU A 211 -3.13 -13.50 -12.04
CA LEU A 211 -2.19 -13.34 -13.15
C LEU A 211 -2.61 -12.21 -14.10
N SER A 212 -3.90 -11.96 -14.24
CA SER A 212 -4.41 -10.91 -15.12
C SER A 212 -4.63 -9.59 -14.40
N LYS A 213 -5.14 -9.62 -13.17
CA LYS A 213 -5.47 -8.41 -12.41
C LYS A 213 -5.76 -8.74 -10.93
N SER A 214 -5.13 -8.01 -10.03
CA SER A 214 -5.36 -8.13 -8.59
C SER A 214 -5.21 -6.75 -7.95
N LEU A 215 -6.24 -5.92 -8.04
CA LEU A 215 -6.16 -4.50 -7.69
C LEU A 215 -6.09 -4.25 -6.19
N VAL A 216 -5.27 -3.29 -5.83
CA VAL A 216 -5.24 -2.67 -4.49
C VAL A 216 -6.49 -1.79 -4.31
N ILE A 217 -7.07 -1.82 -3.11
CA ILE A 217 -8.27 -1.02 -2.78
C ILE A 217 -7.94 0.46 -2.59
N ASP A 218 -8.95 1.31 -2.73
CA ASP A 218 -8.85 2.70 -2.27
C ASP A 218 -8.89 2.75 -0.73
N HIS A 219 -7.72 2.92 -0.12
CA HIS A 219 -7.56 3.02 1.33
C HIS A 219 -8.01 4.38 1.91
N LEU A 220 -8.41 5.33 1.07
CA LEU A 220 -8.90 6.64 1.47
C LEU A 220 -10.43 6.75 1.40
N ASP A 221 -11.12 5.65 1.09
CA ASP A 221 -12.57 5.59 0.97
C ASP A 221 -13.13 4.33 1.65
N ASN A 222 -14.01 4.51 2.64
CA ASN A 222 -14.60 3.41 3.40
C ASN A 222 -15.33 2.39 2.50
N ARG A 223 -15.86 2.80 1.35
CA ARG A 223 -16.49 1.90 0.38
C ARG A 223 -15.52 0.84 -0.14
N GLY A 224 -14.23 1.20 -0.35
CA GLY A 224 -13.17 0.24 -0.70
C GLY A 224 -12.89 -0.74 0.44
N THR A 225 -12.85 -0.25 1.67
CA THR A 225 -12.69 -1.07 2.87
C THR A 225 -13.87 -2.03 3.05
N GLU A 226 -15.11 -1.57 2.89
CA GLU A 226 -16.31 -2.40 2.96
C GLU A 226 -16.36 -3.47 1.85
N GLU A 227 -15.95 -3.12 0.61
CA GLU A 227 -15.83 -4.09 -0.47
C GLU A 227 -14.82 -5.19 -0.11
N PHE A 228 -13.65 -4.82 0.44
CA PHE A 228 -12.62 -5.74 0.86
C PHE A 228 -13.10 -6.67 2.01
N ILE A 229 -13.71 -6.10 3.05
CA ILE A 229 -14.28 -6.85 4.17
C ILE A 229 -15.31 -7.86 3.65
N LYS A 230 -16.27 -7.41 2.84
CA LYS A 230 -17.36 -8.25 2.34
C LYS A 230 -16.89 -9.36 1.42
N ARG A 231 -15.96 -9.05 0.50
CA ARG A 231 -15.49 -10.00 -0.52
C ARG A 231 -14.46 -11.00 0.00
N LEU A 232 -13.67 -10.59 0.95
CA LEU A 232 -12.60 -11.42 1.52
C LEU A 232 -12.86 -11.76 2.97
N GLY A 233 -13.02 -10.77 3.82
CA GLY A 233 -13.05 -10.94 5.26
C GLY A 233 -14.18 -11.84 5.74
N GLU A 234 -15.41 -11.54 5.32
CA GLU A 234 -16.59 -12.34 5.70
C GLU A 234 -16.50 -13.76 5.17
N LEU A 235 -16.08 -13.93 3.90
CA LEU A 235 -15.86 -15.24 3.31
C LEU A 235 -14.84 -16.05 4.13
N TRP A 236 -13.73 -15.46 4.54
CA TRP A 236 -12.72 -16.16 5.31
C TRP A 236 -13.25 -16.60 6.68
N ILE A 237 -13.95 -15.71 7.38
CA ILE A 237 -14.56 -16.04 8.68
C ILE A 237 -15.56 -17.19 8.53
N GLU A 238 -16.42 -17.17 7.51
CA GLU A 238 -17.41 -18.20 7.25
C GLU A 238 -16.75 -19.57 6.96
N GLU A 239 -15.76 -19.58 6.07
CA GLU A 239 -15.12 -20.81 5.59
C GLU A 239 -14.19 -21.46 6.64
N ILE A 240 -13.62 -20.69 7.56
CA ILE A 240 -12.78 -21.26 8.63
C ILE A 240 -13.58 -21.62 9.89
N TYR A 241 -14.86 -21.22 10.00
CA TYR A 241 -15.70 -21.52 11.18
C TYR A 241 -15.76 -23.05 11.45
N PRO A 242 -15.72 -23.56 12.72
CA PRO A 242 -15.69 -22.79 13.98
C PRO A 242 -14.28 -22.33 14.43
N ASN A 243 -13.25 -22.55 13.65
CA ASN A 243 -11.90 -22.09 13.97
C ASN A 243 -11.82 -20.57 13.78
N LYS A 244 -10.86 -19.96 14.44
CA LYS A 244 -10.49 -18.55 14.23
C LYS A 244 -8.98 -18.36 14.43
N PRO A 245 -8.32 -17.46 13.69
CA PRO A 245 -6.92 -17.13 13.96
C PRO A 245 -6.80 -16.34 15.27
N THR A 246 -5.61 -16.38 15.86
CA THR A 246 -5.29 -15.53 17.01
C THR A 246 -5.19 -14.06 16.57
N ASN A 247 -4.58 -13.82 15.44
CA ASN A 247 -4.45 -12.52 14.84
C ASN A 247 -4.73 -12.58 13.33
N PHE A 248 -5.35 -11.52 12.80
CA PHE A 248 -5.21 -11.18 11.40
C PHE A 248 -4.03 -10.21 11.24
N PHE A 249 -3.16 -10.51 10.29
CA PHE A 249 -2.03 -9.67 9.94
C PHE A 249 -2.33 -8.88 8.66
N ILE A 250 -2.09 -7.57 8.73
CA ILE A 250 -2.06 -6.70 7.57
C ILE A 250 -0.61 -6.26 7.37
N ASP A 251 -0.07 -6.60 6.21
CA ASP A 251 1.30 -6.32 5.79
C ASP A 251 1.49 -4.84 5.44
N SER A 252 2.73 -4.44 5.19
CA SER A 252 3.10 -3.06 4.87
C SER A 252 2.37 -2.52 3.64
N PHE A 253 2.10 -1.22 3.67
CA PHE A 253 1.44 -0.53 2.56
C PHE A 253 2.49 -0.02 1.57
N GLU A 254 2.51 -0.58 0.39
CA GLU A 254 3.43 -0.17 -0.66
C GLU A 254 2.72 0.69 -1.70
N LEU A 255 1.94 1.67 -1.20
CA LEU A 255 1.07 2.51 -2.02
C LEU A 255 1.87 3.38 -3.00
N ILE A 256 1.37 3.50 -4.21
CA ILE A 256 2.01 4.20 -5.33
C ILE A 256 0.98 5.00 -6.12
N GLY A 257 1.41 6.03 -6.85
CA GLY A 257 0.54 6.83 -7.71
C GLY A 257 1.25 8.07 -8.22
N GLU A 258 0.66 8.79 -9.16
CA GLU A 258 1.19 10.10 -9.59
C GLU A 258 0.94 11.16 -8.51
N LEU A 259 -0.30 11.29 -8.06
CA LEU A 259 -0.72 12.05 -6.90
C LEU A 259 -1.88 11.28 -6.24
N PRO A 260 -1.65 10.54 -5.16
CA PRO A 260 -2.67 9.74 -4.50
C PRO A 260 -3.93 10.55 -4.20
N TRP A 261 -5.09 9.98 -4.52
CA TRP A 261 -6.35 10.68 -4.43
C TRP A 261 -7.51 9.72 -4.18
N SER A 262 -8.61 10.25 -3.68
CA SER A 262 -9.91 9.58 -3.53
C SER A 262 -11.03 10.57 -3.76
N GLU A 263 -12.22 10.11 -4.08
CA GLU A 263 -13.41 10.96 -4.26
C GLU A 263 -13.76 11.76 -3.00
N ARG A 264 -13.38 11.25 -1.82
CA ARG A 264 -13.61 11.90 -0.52
C ARG A 264 -12.63 13.04 -0.22
N LEU A 265 -11.48 13.10 -0.93
CA LEU A 265 -10.36 13.95 -0.53
C LEU A 265 -10.67 15.45 -0.60
N PHE A 266 -11.36 15.92 -1.64
CA PHE A 266 -11.64 17.36 -1.79
C PHE A 266 -12.57 17.88 -0.70
N ASP A 267 -13.61 17.11 -0.36
CA ASP A 267 -14.56 17.46 0.69
C ASP A 267 -13.89 17.41 2.07
N ALA A 268 -13.20 16.32 2.38
CA ALA A 268 -12.46 16.19 3.62
C ALA A 268 -11.41 17.29 3.81
N PHE A 269 -10.67 17.63 2.75
CA PHE A 269 -9.71 18.72 2.80
C PHE A 269 -10.37 20.07 3.10
N ASN A 270 -11.48 20.37 2.43
CA ASN A 270 -12.19 21.63 2.65
C ASN A 270 -12.79 21.71 4.07
N GLU A 271 -13.33 20.60 4.59
CA GLU A 271 -13.86 20.50 5.94
C GLU A 271 -12.76 20.70 7.00
N MET A 272 -11.59 20.11 6.79
CA MET A 272 -10.48 20.18 7.77
C MET A 272 -9.77 21.52 7.76
N HIS A 273 -9.57 22.13 6.60
CA HIS A 273 -8.68 23.29 6.44
C HIS A 273 -9.41 24.59 6.06
N GLY A 274 -10.69 24.54 5.69
CA GLY A 274 -11.52 25.73 5.39
C GLY A 274 -11.20 26.40 4.07
N TYR A 275 -10.48 25.71 3.15
CA TYR A 275 -10.20 26.23 1.81
C TYR A 275 -10.11 25.08 0.78
N SER A 276 -10.25 25.42 -0.51
CA SER A 276 -10.14 24.44 -1.59
C SER A 276 -8.68 24.16 -1.96
N ILE A 277 -8.31 22.89 -2.04
CA ILE A 277 -7.01 22.44 -2.51
C ILE A 277 -6.86 22.59 -4.04
N LYS A 278 -7.96 22.61 -4.81
CA LYS A 278 -7.96 22.55 -6.29
C LYS A 278 -6.99 23.52 -6.95
N PRO A 279 -6.95 24.83 -6.60
CA PRO A 279 -6.01 25.76 -7.23
C PRO A 279 -4.53 25.35 -7.06
N TYR A 280 -4.21 24.64 -6.01
CA TYR A 280 -2.83 24.29 -5.62
C TYR A 280 -2.38 22.92 -6.11
N LEU A 281 -3.25 22.10 -6.69
CA LEU A 281 -2.91 20.75 -7.16
C LEU A 281 -1.64 20.68 -8.02
N PRO A 282 -1.37 21.64 -8.96
CA PRO A 282 -0.14 21.61 -9.75
C PRO A 282 1.16 21.66 -8.92
N LEU A 283 1.10 22.22 -7.70
CA LEU A 283 2.26 22.32 -6.81
C LEU A 283 2.59 21.01 -6.11
N LEU A 284 1.64 20.06 -6.05
CA LEU A 284 1.74 18.80 -5.29
C LEU A 284 2.35 17.67 -6.12
N PHE A 285 2.34 17.78 -7.45
CA PHE A 285 2.91 16.76 -8.33
C PHE A 285 4.43 16.67 -8.19
N LYS A 286 4.92 15.44 -8.07
CA LYS A 286 6.34 15.11 -8.03
C LYS A 286 6.83 14.58 -9.38
N LYS A 287 8.13 14.71 -9.65
CA LYS A 287 8.70 14.29 -10.94
C LYS A 287 8.62 12.78 -11.21
N ASN A 288 8.58 11.97 -10.14
CA ASN A 288 8.53 10.52 -10.21
C ASN A 288 7.27 9.96 -9.54
N GLY A 289 6.20 10.75 -9.44
CA GLY A 289 5.01 10.37 -8.69
C GLY A 289 5.29 10.12 -7.20
N GLU A 290 4.39 9.43 -6.53
CA GLU A 290 4.59 8.92 -5.17
C GLU A 290 4.85 7.41 -5.21
N SER A 291 6.11 7.00 -5.06
CA SER A 291 6.54 5.61 -4.97
C SER A 291 7.79 5.53 -4.11
N LYS A 292 7.71 4.77 -3.00
CA LYS A 292 8.87 4.55 -2.12
C LYS A 292 10.05 3.93 -2.84
N TYR A 293 9.80 3.08 -3.84
CA TYR A 293 10.84 2.47 -4.66
C TYR A 293 11.63 3.51 -5.44
N LEU A 294 10.92 4.49 -6.02
CA LEU A 294 11.55 5.56 -6.78
C LEU A 294 12.23 6.58 -5.89
N TYR A 295 11.66 6.86 -4.71
CA TYR A 295 12.30 7.77 -3.75
C TYR A 295 13.66 7.26 -3.24
N ALA A 296 13.76 5.95 -3.02
CA ALA A 296 15.03 5.34 -2.61
C ALA A 296 16.14 5.51 -3.65
N ILE A 297 15.80 5.58 -4.94
CA ILE A 297 16.76 5.65 -6.04
C ILE A 297 16.97 7.10 -6.52
N PHE A 298 15.89 7.85 -6.70
CA PHE A 298 15.91 9.17 -7.35
C PHE A 298 15.67 10.34 -6.39
N GLY A 299 15.37 10.06 -5.14
CA GLY A 299 14.92 11.07 -4.18
C GLY A 299 13.52 11.62 -4.48
N GLU A 300 13.04 12.46 -3.59
CA GLU A 300 11.74 13.13 -3.69
C GLU A 300 11.93 14.54 -4.23
N GLU A 301 11.33 14.84 -5.40
CA GLU A 301 11.43 16.15 -6.03
C GLU A 301 10.07 16.59 -6.62
N PHE A 302 9.59 17.76 -6.21
CA PHE A 302 8.39 18.37 -6.78
C PHE A 302 8.63 18.96 -8.17
N SER A 303 7.62 18.84 -9.04
CA SER A 303 7.68 19.34 -10.41
C SER A 303 7.75 20.88 -10.49
N PHE A 304 7.13 21.56 -9.53
CA PHE A 304 7.07 23.03 -9.50
C PHE A 304 7.38 23.58 -8.12
N ARG A 305 7.84 24.83 -8.10
CA ARG A 305 8.08 25.61 -6.89
C ARG A 305 6.96 26.63 -6.69
N SER A 306 6.78 27.10 -5.47
CA SER A 306 5.91 28.22 -5.14
C SER A 306 6.68 29.40 -4.54
N GLN A 307 6.03 30.55 -4.41
CA GLN A 307 6.49 31.64 -3.57
C GLN A 307 5.97 31.48 -2.13
N ASN A 308 6.67 32.08 -1.17
CA ASN A 308 6.20 32.20 0.23
C ASN A 308 5.83 30.89 0.91
N ASN A 309 6.47 29.78 0.54
CA ASN A 309 6.24 28.44 1.10
C ASN A 309 4.76 27.97 0.98
N VAL A 310 4.05 28.42 -0.06
CA VAL A 310 2.65 28.01 -0.30
C VAL A 310 2.56 26.52 -0.52
N ARG A 311 3.44 25.95 -1.36
CA ARG A 311 3.47 24.51 -1.62
C ARG A 311 3.65 23.71 -0.33
N GLU A 312 4.62 24.09 0.48
CA GLU A 312 4.97 23.38 1.71
C GLU A 312 3.78 23.30 2.66
N ARG A 313 3.05 24.41 2.85
CA ARG A 313 1.86 24.45 3.69
C ARG A 313 0.70 23.61 3.12
N VAL A 314 0.40 23.80 1.83
CA VAL A 314 -0.68 23.03 1.19
C VAL A 314 -0.36 21.53 1.14
N TYR A 315 0.92 21.19 0.97
CA TYR A 315 1.36 19.79 0.99
C TYR A 315 1.21 19.17 2.37
N GLU A 316 1.53 19.91 3.44
CA GLU A 316 1.28 19.46 4.81
C GLU A 316 -0.21 19.21 5.07
N ASP A 317 -1.07 20.16 4.69
CA ASP A 317 -2.52 20.01 4.81
C ASP A 317 -3.04 18.80 4.00
N TYR A 318 -2.48 18.56 2.81
CA TYR A 318 -2.80 17.39 1.99
C TYR A 318 -2.36 16.09 2.67
N LEU A 319 -1.18 16.04 3.27
CA LEU A 319 -0.72 14.87 4.04
C LEU A 319 -1.62 14.59 5.25
N LEU A 320 -2.00 15.63 6.00
CA LEU A 320 -2.90 15.51 7.14
C LEU A 320 -4.28 15.00 6.72
N THR A 321 -4.81 15.47 5.58
CA THR A 321 -6.08 14.98 5.05
C THR A 321 -6.01 13.51 4.66
N ARG A 322 -4.95 13.09 3.97
CA ARG A 322 -4.74 11.67 3.63
C ARG A 322 -4.62 10.80 4.87
N GLN A 323 -3.89 11.26 5.87
CA GLN A 323 -3.79 10.56 7.16
C GLN A 323 -5.16 10.40 7.80
N HIS A 324 -5.94 11.47 7.86
CA HIS A 324 -7.28 11.45 8.43
C HIS A 324 -8.17 10.41 7.73
N LEU A 325 -8.19 10.42 6.40
CA LEU A 325 -8.97 9.46 5.61
C LEU A 325 -8.44 8.03 5.81
N PHE A 326 -7.15 7.80 5.72
CA PHE A 326 -6.56 6.47 5.89
C PHE A 326 -6.91 5.85 7.26
N MET A 327 -6.85 6.64 8.32
CA MET A 327 -7.20 6.19 9.66
C MET A 327 -8.70 5.89 9.82
N ASN A 328 -9.55 6.77 9.31
CA ASN A 328 -11.00 6.69 9.56
C ASN A 328 -11.75 5.85 8.52
N GLU A 329 -11.27 5.79 7.28
CA GLU A 329 -11.93 5.08 6.19
C GLU A 329 -11.39 3.65 6.01
N PHE A 330 -10.16 3.36 6.51
CA PHE A 330 -9.55 2.03 6.41
C PHE A 330 -9.16 1.42 7.75
N LEU A 331 -8.20 2.00 8.48
CA LEU A 331 -7.58 1.32 9.62
C LEU A 331 -8.57 1.06 10.76
N LEU A 332 -9.37 2.04 11.15
CA LEU A 332 -10.37 1.90 12.22
C LEU A 332 -11.51 0.96 11.82
N PRO A 333 -12.11 1.05 10.62
CA PRO A 333 -13.10 0.08 10.17
C PRO A 333 -12.57 -1.36 10.13
N MET A 334 -11.37 -1.58 9.58
CA MET A 334 -10.73 -2.90 9.57
C MET A 334 -10.51 -3.45 10.98
N LYS A 335 -9.95 -2.64 11.88
CA LYS A 335 -9.78 -3.05 13.27
C LYS A 335 -11.10 -3.42 13.94
N ASN A 336 -12.11 -2.56 13.82
CA ASN A 336 -13.42 -2.77 14.45
C ASN A 336 -14.07 -4.06 13.94
N TRP A 337 -14.01 -4.31 12.64
CA TRP A 337 -14.50 -5.52 12.04
C TRP A 337 -13.74 -6.78 12.55
N ILE A 338 -12.41 -6.76 12.53
CA ILE A 338 -11.57 -7.86 13.03
C ILE A 338 -11.88 -8.15 14.51
N ASN A 339 -11.93 -7.11 15.34
CA ASN A 339 -12.18 -7.26 16.78
C ASN A 339 -13.61 -7.74 17.08
N SER A 340 -14.60 -7.53 16.20
CA SER A 340 -15.96 -8.04 16.39
C SER A 340 -16.03 -9.57 16.41
N TYR A 341 -15.02 -10.26 15.88
CA TYR A 341 -14.84 -11.72 15.93
C TYR A 341 -13.91 -12.18 17.06
N ASP A 342 -13.53 -11.30 17.99
CA ASP A 342 -12.56 -11.57 19.05
C ASP A 342 -11.20 -12.05 18.47
N ILE A 343 -10.79 -11.45 17.37
CA ILE A 343 -9.50 -11.60 16.70
C ILE A 343 -8.73 -10.29 16.85
N LYS A 344 -7.41 -10.31 16.96
CA LYS A 344 -6.59 -9.10 17.07
C LYS A 344 -6.04 -8.67 15.72
N LEU A 345 -5.95 -7.36 15.52
CA LEU A 345 -5.25 -6.78 14.38
C LEU A 345 -3.76 -6.66 14.69
N ARG A 346 -2.91 -7.39 13.95
CA ARG A 346 -1.47 -7.14 13.87
C ARG A 346 -1.18 -6.41 12.57
N LEU A 347 -0.43 -5.30 12.64
CA LEU A 347 -0.34 -4.35 11.55
C LEU A 347 1.08 -3.81 11.36
N GLN A 348 1.57 -3.85 10.14
CA GLN A 348 2.69 -3.04 9.66
C GLN A 348 2.13 -1.75 9.04
N ALA A 349 2.17 -0.64 9.79
CA ALA A 349 1.55 0.62 9.34
C ALA A 349 2.42 1.46 8.41
N HIS A 350 3.70 1.10 8.24
CA HIS A 350 4.60 1.82 7.35
C HIS A 350 4.26 1.62 5.87
N GLY A 351 4.63 2.58 5.05
CA GLY A 351 4.24 2.64 3.63
C GLY A 351 2.81 3.16 3.38
N GLY A 352 1.99 3.28 4.43
CA GLY A 352 0.68 3.92 4.39
C GLY A 352 0.76 5.45 4.41
N TYR A 353 -0.39 6.09 4.50
CA TYR A 353 -0.49 7.55 4.45
C TYR A 353 -0.38 8.18 5.85
N GLY A 354 0.44 9.22 5.97
CA GLY A 354 0.52 10.11 7.13
C GLY A 354 1.48 9.66 8.23
N ASN A 355 1.15 9.99 9.47
CA ASN A 355 1.99 9.75 10.65
C ASN A 355 1.94 8.27 11.08
N TYR A 356 3.06 7.60 11.01
CA TYR A 356 3.15 6.19 11.37
C TYR A 356 2.87 5.92 12.86
N LEU A 357 3.19 6.85 13.78
CA LEU A 357 2.91 6.63 15.20
C LEU A 357 1.40 6.52 15.46
N ASP A 358 0.60 7.39 14.82
CA ASP A 358 -0.85 7.34 14.94
C ASP A 358 -1.41 6.06 14.33
N SER A 359 -0.96 5.70 13.12
CA SER A 359 -1.40 4.49 12.42
C SER A 359 -1.05 3.21 13.18
N TYR A 360 0.17 3.09 13.70
CA TYR A 360 0.57 1.96 14.55
C TYR A 360 -0.22 1.89 15.87
N SER A 361 -0.62 3.03 16.43
CA SER A 361 -1.40 3.08 17.68
C SER A 361 -2.79 2.45 17.55
N ILE A 362 -3.35 2.40 16.35
CA ILE A 362 -4.63 1.75 16.07
C ILE A 362 -4.52 0.23 16.26
N ALA A 363 -3.45 -0.39 15.83
CA ALA A 363 -3.27 -1.84 15.90
C ALA A 363 -3.40 -2.39 17.32
N ASP A 364 -3.85 -3.64 17.47
CA ASP A 364 -3.74 -4.37 18.74
C ASP A 364 -2.31 -4.82 18.99
N ILE A 365 -1.60 -5.15 17.91
CA ILE A 365 -0.19 -5.52 17.90
C ILE A 365 0.50 -4.70 16.79
N PRO A 366 1.16 -3.59 17.13
CA PRO A 366 1.98 -2.86 16.16
C PRO A 366 3.21 -3.68 15.80
N GLU A 367 3.48 -3.82 14.51
CA GLU A 367 4.61 -4.57 13.97
C GLU A 367 5.50 -3.71 13.09
N SER A 368 6.77 -3.56 13.46
CA SER A 368 7.81 -3.03 12.58
C SER A 368 8.47 -4.15 11.78
N GLU A 369 9.48 -3.81 10.99
CA GLU A 369 10.28 -4.79 10.26
C GLU A 369 11.78 -4.46 10.29
N SER A 370 12.61 -5.46 10.02
CA SER A 370 14.07 -5.31 9.98
C SER A 370 14.65 -5.23 8.56
N LEU A 371 13.81 -5.15 7.52
CA LEU A 371 14.23 -5.03 6.13
C LEU A 371 14.65 -3.60 5.80
N PHE A 372 13.74 -2.66 6.01
CA PHE A 372 14.00 -1.26 5.72
C PHE A 372 15.05 -0.68 6.66
N ALA A 373 15.88 0.18 6.12
CA ALA A 373 17.01 0.79 6.82
C ALA A 373 17.93 -0.24 7.53
N GLY A 374 18.02 -1.49 7.01
CA GLY A 374 18.85 -2.54 7.54
C GLY A 374 18.51 -2.95 8.98
N GLY A 375 17.26 -2.83 9.39
CA GLY A 375 16.84 -3.06 10.79
C GLY A 375 17.34 -1.98 11.72
N SER A 376 17.39 -0.72 11.26
CA SER A 376 17.85 0.39 12.07
C SER A 376 17.02 0.52 13.35
N TYR A 377 17.67 0.93 14.42
CA TYR A 377 17.03 1.18 15.71
C TYR A 377 15.85 2.16 15.58
N ASP A 378 16.01 3.21 14.80
CA ASP A 378 14.97 4.24 14.61
C ASP A 378 13.72 3.70 13.91
N PHE A 379 13.90 2.84 12.91
CA PHE A 379 12.77 2.22 12.22
C PHE A 379 12.01 1.25 13.14
N LEU A 380 12.74 0.43 13.91
CA LEU A 380 12.14 -0.46 14.90
C LEU A 380 11.38 0.31 15.98
N LYS A 381 11.86 1.52 16.34
CA LYS A 381 11.20 2.42 17.29
C LYS A 381 9.84 2.93 16.86
N LEU A 382 9.49 2.91 15.60
CA LEU A 382 8.17 3.36 15.13
C LEU A 382 7.05 2.58 15.81
N ALA A 383 7.07 1.23 15.71
CA ALA A 383 6.07 0.38 16.35
C ALA A 383 6.16 0.43 17.88
N SER A 384 7.38 0.42 18.45
CA SER A 384 7.54 0.40 19.90
C SER A 384 7.16 1.72 20.55
N SER A 385 7.43 2.86 19.92
CA SER A 385 6.99 4.16 20.42
C SER A 385 5.46 4.27 20.42
N ALA A 386 4.83 3.93 19.30
CA ALA A 386 3.36 3.90 19.20
C ALA A 386 2.74 2.94 20.22
N GLY A 387 3.31 1.73 20.34
CA GLY A 387 2.86 0.72 21.28
C GLY A 387 2.96 1.18 22.74
N ASN A 388 4.05 1.82 23.12
CA ASN A 388 4.24 2.35 24.47
C ASN A 388 3.25 3.49 24.77
N ILE A 389 3.06 4.44 23.84
CA ILE A 389 2.11 5.56 24.01
C ILE A 389 0.68 5.04 24.13
N SER A 390 0.32 4.01 23.39
CA SER A 390 -1.03 3.42 23.37
C SER A 390 -1.21 2.20 24.30
N ASN A 391 -0.25 1.95 25.21
CA ASN A 391 -0.29 0.87 26.22
C ASN A 391 -0.47 -0.55 25.60
N LYS A 392 0.15 -0.83 24.48
CA LYS A 392 0.11 -2.17 23.87
C LYS A 392 1.05 -3.11 24.62
N LYS A 393 0.56 -4.33 24.91
CA LYS A 393 1.33 -5.35 25.64
C LYS A 393 2.33 -6.10 24.74
N VAL A 394 1.96 -6.28 23.48
CA VAL A 394 2.76 -6.99 22.48
C VAL A 394 3.13 -5.99 21.39
N ILE A 395 4.41 -5.91 21.11
CA ILE A 395 5.01 -5.08 20.06
C ILE A 395 5.93 -5.99 19.28
N SER A 396 5.58 -6.23 18.01
CA SER A 396 6.29 -7.21 17.19
C SER A 396 7.21 -6.56 16.15
N SER A 397 8.10 -7.35 15.63
CA SER A 397 8.91 -7.03 14.46
C SER A 397 9.11 -8.26 13.60
N GLU A 398 8.83 -8.11 12.33
CA GLU A 398 9.32 -8.99 11.29
C GLU A 398 10.83 -8.87 11.23
N SER A 399 11.54 -9.97 11.47
CA SER A 399 12.96 -9.91 11.77
C SER A 399 13.76 -10.98 11.05
N PHE A 400 15.08 -10.74 10.99
CA PHE A 400 16.07 -11.62 10.38
C PHE A 400 15.98 -11.68 8.85
N ILE A 401 15.64 -10.54 8.25
CA ILE A 401 15.68 -10.37 6.81
C ILE A 401 17.10 -9.96 6.40
N LYS A 402 17.62 -10.63 5.39
CA LYS A 402 18.86 -10.24 4.73
C LYS A 402 18.62 -10.27 3.22
N ILE A 403 18.65 -9.12 2.59
CA ILE A 403 18.74 -9.04 1.13
C ILE A 403 20.22 -8.85 0.79
N ASP A 404 20.85 -9.91 0.28
CA ASP A 404 22.22 -9.90 -0.17
C ASP A 404 22.33 -10.63 -1.52
N PHE A 405 22.86 -9.95 -2.51
CA PHE A 405 23.07 -10.52 -3.84
C PHE A 405 24.18 -11.60 -3.85
N ASN A 406 24.96 -11.71 -2.78
CA ASN A 406 26.03 -12.69 -2.64
C ASN A 406 25.58 -14.00 -1.96
N TYR A 407 24.30 -14.18 -1.65
CA TYR A 407 23.72 -15.38 -1.01
C TYR A 407 24.36 -15.77 0.33
N ASP A 408 24.98 -14.82 1.02
CA ASP A 408 25.54 -15.07 2.36
C ASP A 408 24.43 -15.41 3.35
N ARG A 409 24.61 -16.52 4.06
CA ARG A 409 23.67 -16.92 5.11
C ARG A 409 23.92 -16.08 6.38
N LEU A 410 22.85 -15.82 7.13
CA LEU A 410 22.98 -15.27 8.47
C LEU A 410 23.67 -16.31 9.37
N GLU A 411 24.71 -15.87 10.10
CA GLU A 411 25.34 -16.65 11.15
C GLU A 411 24.65 -16.40 12.51
N MET A 412 24.86 -17.29 13.49
CA MET A 412 24.24 -17.11 14.81
C MET A 412 24.54 -15.76 15.45
N LYS A 413 25.76 -15.24 15.26
CA LYS A 413 26.12 -13.88 15.72
C LYS A 413 25.28 -12.76 15.11
N ASP A 414 24.79 -12.93 13.87
CA ASP A 414 23.92 -11.96 13.19
C ASP A 414 22.51 -12.00 13.81
N TYR A 415 21.98 -13.21 14.10
CA TYR A 415 20.72 -13.36 14.81
C TYR A 415 20.76 -12.73 16.19
N GLU A 416 21.84 -12.99 16.96
CA GLU A 416 22.04 -12.41 18.29
C GLU A 416 22.09 -10.87 18.23
N ARG A 417 22.85 -10.32 17.29
CA ARG A 417 22.96 -8.87 17.08
C ARG A 417 21.63 -8.23 16.68
N LEU A 418 20.92 -8.82 15.71
CA LEU A 418 19.64 -8.30 15.22
C LEU A 418 18.55 -8.41 16.29
N ALA A 419 18.50 -9.53 17.03
CA ALA A 419 17.58 -9.70 18.15
C ALA A 419 17.87 -8.70 19.28
N GLY A 420 19.14 -8.53 19.66
CA GLY A 420 19.56 -7.54 20.65
C GLY A 420 19.16 -6.11 20.25
N ASN A 421 19.32 -5.78 18.97
CA ASN A 421 18.89 -4.49 18.43
C ASN A 421 17.36 -4.31 18.53
N ALA A 422 16.59 -5.32 18.14
CA ALA A 422 15.13 -5.29 18.24
C ALA A 422 14.66 -5.15 19.70
N PHE A 423 15.20 -5.94 20.63
CA PHE A 423 14.82 -5.85 22.04
C PHE A 423 15.21 -4.51 22.68
N SER A 424 16.39 -3.97 22.34
CA SER A 424 16.81 -2.65 22.82
C SER A 424 15.94 -1.53 22.27
N ALA A 425 15.37 -1.70 21.08
CA ALA A 425 14.39 -0.79 20.51
C ALA A 425 12.99 -0.90 21.14
N GLY A 426 12.74 -1.86 22.04
CA GLY A 426 11.46 -2.06 22.71
C GLY A 426 10.53 -3.05 22.04
N ILE A 427 11.00 -3.82 21.06
CA ILE A 427 10.29 -4.97 20.50
C ILE A 427 10.31 -6.08 21.55
N ASN A 428 9.18 -6.74 21.79
CA ASN A 428 9.08 -7.86 22.73
C ASN A 428 8.53 -9.16 22.09
N HIS A 429 8.26 -9.12 20.79
CA HIS A 429 7.79 -10.27 20.02
C HIS A 429 8.48 -10.32 18.66
N ILE A 430 9.22 -11.38 18.39
CA ILE A 430 9.92 -11.58 17.10
C ILE A 430 9.05 -12.44 16.18
N VAL A 431 8.82 -11.95 14.98
CA VAL A 431 8.27 -12.70 13.85
C VAL A 431 9.42 -13.04 12.91
N PHE A 432 9.79 -14.30 12.81
CA PHE A 432 10.81 -14.74 11.85
C PHE A 432 10.28 -14.52 10.44
N HIS A 433 11.06 -13.84 9.60
CA HIS A 433 10.64 -13.36 8.29
C HIS A 433 10.07 -14.44 7.40
N GLY A 434 10.65 -15.65 7.44
CA GLY A 434 9.97 -16.66 6.71
C GLY A 434 10.59 -18.05 6.70
N TYR A 435 9.68 -18.99 6.62
CA TYR A 435 9.91 -20.38 6.27
C TYR A 435 9.08 -20.69 5.04
N ALA A 436 9.75 -20.92 3.92
CA ALA A 436 9.07 -21.34 2.70
C ALA A 436 8.58 -22.79 2.84
N TYR A 437 7.31 -23.02 2.53
CA TYR A 437 6.73 -24.36 2.42
C TYR A 437 7.59 -25.22 1.50
N GLU A 438 7.92 -26.45 1.93
CA GLU A 438 8.73 -27.39 1.15
C GLU A 438 7.97 -27.88 -0.08
N TYR A 439 8.05 -27.09 -1.13
CA TYR A 439 7.41 -27.36 -2.41
C TYR A 439 8.42 -28.01 -3.37
N LYS A 440 8.05 -29.14 -3.94
CA LYS A 440 8.89 -29.82 -4.94
C LYS A 440 8.44 -29.39 -6.35
N TYR A 441 9.31 -28.73 -7.07
CA TYR A 441 9.12 -28.31 -8.45
C TYR A 441 8.98 -29.49 -9.42
#